data_f6d6e2ffff1212a0d9e988d27e223933
#
_entry.id   f6d6e2ffff1212a0d9e988d27e223933
#
_cell.length_a   1.000
_cell.length_b   1.000
_cell.length_c   1.000
_cell.angle_alpha   90.00
_cell.angle_beta   90.00
_cell.angle_gamma   90.00
#
_symmetry.space_group_name_H-M   'P 1'
#
loop_
_entity.id
_entity.type
_entity.pdbx_description
1 polymer ?
#
loop_
_entity_poly.entity_id
_entity_poly.type
_entity_poly.pdbx_seq_one_letter_code
_entity_poly.pdbx_strand_id
1 'polypeptide(L)'
;MSETERNPKAKTSSSQVGKDCLGRPRNWLEPVILLTLREWNSYGYELMKRAVGFGFGAMNPGTMYRTLREMEENGVVKSKWETSGDGPARRMYSITDAGEAYLQFWAKSLEQYQRNMDAFFRIYTDGARRKTEEKEQG
;
A
#
# COMPACT_ATOMS: atom_id res chain seq x y z
N MET A 1 -30.30 -7.65 11.87
CA MET A 1 -30.23 -7.32 10.48
C MET A 1 -28.90 -6.81 10.05
N SER A 2 -28.41 -5.79 10.70
CA SER A 2 -27.14 -5.20 10.28
C SER A 2 -25.97 -6.16 10.45
N GLU A 3 -26.04 -7.06 11.38
CA GLU A 3 -24.94 -8.00 11.57
C GLU A 3 -24.77 -8.95 10.41
N THR A 4 -25.84 -9.22 9.68
CA THR A 4 -25.76 -10.10 8.53
C THR A 4 -24.93 -9.48 7.42
N GLU A 5 -25.00 -8.17 7.29
CA GLU A 5 -24.36 -7.49 6.18
C GLU A 5 -22.86 -7.41 6.31
N ARG A 6 -22.34 -7.34 7.50
CA ARG A 6 -20.90 -7.22 7.65
C ARG A 6 -20.16 -8.55 7.62
N ASN A 7 -20.88 -9.64 7.79
CA ASN A 7 -20.21 -10.92 7.89
C ASN A 7 -19.39 -11.34 6.68
N PRO A 8 -19.87 -11.16 5.46
CA PRO A 8 -19.06 -11.57 4.32
C PRO A 8 -17.73 -10.84 4.27
N LYS A 9 -17.73 -9.56 4.60
CA LYS A 9 -16.50 -8.79 4.60
C LYS A 9 -15.57 -9.22 5.71
N ALA A 10 -16.13 -9.55 6.86
CA ALA A 10 -15.32 -10.01 7.98
C ALA A 10 -14.60 -11.30 7.64
N LYS A 11 -15.27 -12.22 6.98
CA LYS A 11 -14.65 -13.48 6.57
C LYS A 11 -13.52 -13.26 5.58
N THR A 12 -13.76 -12.41 4.61
CA THR A 12 -12.74 -12.09 3.62
C THR A 12 -11.53 -11.45 4.27
N SER A 13 -11.78 -10.57 5.22
CA SER A 13 -10.69 -9.91 5.94
C SER A 13 -9.82 -10.91 6.70
N SER A 14 -10.44 -11.89 7.34
CA SER A 14 -9.70 -12.89 8.09
C SER A 14 -8.75 -13.67 7.19
N SER A 15 -9.24 -14.08 6.02
CA SER A 15 -8.39 -14.78 5.06
C SER A 15 -7.21 -13.95 4.63
N GLN A 16 -7.45 -12.68 4.36
CA GLN A 16 -6.40 -11.81 3.86
C GLN A 16 -5.39 -11.44 4.93
N VAL A 17 -5.82 -11.36 6.18
CA VAL A 17 -4.91 -11.04 7.27
C VAL A 17 -3.77 -12.04 7.34
N GLY A 18 -4.04 -13.33 7.13
CA GLY A 18 -3.00 -14.32 7.11
C GLY A 18 -1.96 -14.08 6.03
N LYS A 19 -2.41 -13.65 4.86
CA LYS A 19 -1.49 -13.35 3.76
C LYS A 19 -0.73 -12.05 4.00
N ASP A 20 -1.40 -11.06 4.54
CA ASP A 20 -0.79 -9.75 4.80
C ASP A 20 0.32 -9.86 5.83
N CYS A 21 0.21 -10.80 6.76
CA CYS A 21 1.25 -10.99 7.77
C CYS A 21 2.58 -11.40 7.17
N LEU A 22 2.59 -11.88 5.93
CA LEU A 22 3.82 -12.32 5.30
C LEU A 22 4.57 -11.20 4.59
N GLY A 23 4.01 -10.01 4.54
CA GLY A 23 4.68 -9.00 3.77
C GLY A 23 4.47 -7.57 4.20
N ARG A 24 3.27 -7.07 4.10
CA ARG A 24 3.08 -5.62 4.18
C ARG A 24 1.68 -5.28 4.67
N PRO A 25 1.47 -4.03 5.12
CA PRO A 25 0.15 -3.59 5.54
C PRO A 25 -0.86 -3.68 4.40
N ARG A 26 -2.12 -3.77 4.76
CA ARG A 26 -3.19 -3.79 3.77
C ARG A 26 -3.26 -2.46 3.05
N ASN A 27 -3.61 -2.51 1.78
CA ASN A 27 -3.76 -1.33 0.94
C ASN A 27 -2.47 -0.52 0.82
N TRP A 28 -1.34 -1.19 0.97
CA TRP A 28 -0.03 -0.57 0.86
C TRP A 28 0.16 0.17 -0.48
N LEU A 29 -0.58 -0.24 -1.49
CA LEU A 29 -0.48 0.37 -2.80
C LEU A 29 -0.96 1.83 -2.79
N GLU A 30 -1.95 2.16 -1.98
CA GLU A 30 -2.48 3.51 -1.95
C GLU A 30 -1.45 4.56 -1.56
N PRO A 31 -0.69 4.39 -0.48
CA PRO A 31 0.32 5.40 -0.15
C PRO A 31 1.42 5.49 -1.19
N VAL A 32 1.76 4.39 -1.87
CA VAL A 32 2.76 4.44 -2.93
C VAL A 32 2.26 5.27 -4.10
N ILE A 33 1.00 5.10 -4.47
CA ILE A 33 0.39 5.91 -5.53
C ILE A 33 0.40 7.39 -5.13
N LEU A 34 -0.04 7.69 -3.91
CA LEU A 34 -0.11 9.07 -3.45
C LEU A 34 1.25 9.71 -3.38
N LEU A 35 2.24 8.98 -2.91
CA LEU A 35 3.60 9.49 -2.84
C LEU A 35 4.14 9.84 -4.22
N THR A 36 3.88 8.97 -5.19
CA THR A 36 4.30 9.22 -6.57
C THR A 36 3.61 10.46 -7.13
N LEU A 37 2.30 10.55 -6.93
CA LEU A 37 1.52 11.67 -7.47
C LEU A 37 1.83 12.99 -6.77
N ARG A 38 2.34 12.93 -5.56
CA ARG A 38 2.79 14.14 -4.86
C ARG A 38 3.96 14.79 -5.59
N GLU A 39 4.80 13.98 -6.21
CA GLU A 39 5.96 14.50 -6.93
C GLU A 39 5.58 15.04 -8.32
N TRP A 40 4.77 14.27 -9.03
CA TRP A 40 4.29 14.71 -10.35
C TRP A 40 3.09 13.88 -10.78
N ASN A 41 2.31 14.47 -11.67
CA ASN A 41 1.17 13.75 -12.24
C ASN A 41 1.67 12.58 -13.09
N SER A 42 0.90 11.50 -13.10
CA SER A 42 1.35 10.26 -13.74
C SER A 42 0.22 9.53 -14.42
N TYR A 43 0.57 8.80 -15.46
CA TYR A 43 -0.34 7.83 -16.08
C TYR A 43 -0.34 6.54 -15.26
N GLY A 44 -1.39 5.74 -15.46
CA GLY A 44 -1.50 4.50 -14.70
C GLY A 44 -0.32 3.56 -14.90
N TYR A 45 0.21 3.46 -16.12
CA TYR A 45 1.32 2.55 -16.34
C TYR A 45 2.59 3.02 -15.64
N GLU A 46 2.75 4.33 -15.47
CA GLU A 46 3.90 4.86 -14.72
C GLU A 46 3.78 4.51 -13.25
N LEU A 47 2.57 4.56 -12.73
CA LEU A 47 2.31 4.19 -11.34
C LEU A 47 2.61 2.70 -11.11
N MET A 48 2.33 1.87 -12.10
CA MET A 48 2.65 0.45 -12.01
C MET A 48 4.16 0.23 -11.92
N LYS A 49 4.92 0.95 -12.72
CA LYS A 49 6.39 0.86 -12.67
C LYS A 49 6.92 1.26 -11.31
N ARG A 50 6.36 2.31 -10.74
CA ARG A 50 6.78 2.78 -9.43
C ARG A 50 6.47 1.75 -8.35
N ALA A 51 5.30 1.12 -8.45
CA ALA A 51 4.92 0.10 -7.49
C ALA A 51 5.89 -1.07 -7.49
N VAL A 52 6.32 -1.49 -8.69
CA VAL A 52 7.32 -2.55 -8.79
C VAL A 52 8.59 -2.15 -8.04
N GLY A 53 9.01 -0.89 -8.18
CA GLY A 53 10.18 -0.38 -7.49
C GLY A 53 10.05 -0.42 -5.97
N PHE A 54 8.82 -0.38 -5.46
CA PHE A 54 8.57 -0.46 -4.03
C PHE A 54 8.41 -1.89 -3.53
N GLY A 55 8.62 -2.88 -4.40
CA GLY A 55 8.62 -4.26 -3.99
C GLY A 55 7.31 -5.00 -4.17
N PHE A 56 6.37 -4.43 -4.93
CA PHE A 56 5.10 -5.12 -5.18
C PHE A 56 5.26 -6.29 -6.16
N GLY A 57 6.39 -6.34 -6.87
CA GLY A 57 6.60 -7.37 -7.87
C GLY A 57 5.73 -7.14 -9.09
N ALA A 58 5.56 -8.18 -9.88
CA ALA A 58 4.70 -8.10 -11.07
C ALA A 58 3.27 -7.83 -10.62
N MET A 59 2.69 -6.74 -11.14
CA MET A 59 1.37 -6.32 -10.71
C MET A 59 0.37 -6.49 -11.84
N ASN A 60 -0.78 -7.03 -11.49
CA ASN A 60 -1.89 -7.14 -12.41
C ASN A 60 -2.43 -5.73 -12.71
N PRO A 61 -2.51 -5.34 -14.00
CA PRO A 61 -3.05 -4.01 -14.32
C PRO A 61 -4.44 -3.78 -13.75
N GLY A 62 -5.26 -4.82 -13.67
CA GLY A 62 -6.59 -4.69 -13.11
C GLY A 62 -6.58 -4.24 -11.67
N THR A 63 -5.61 -4.72 -10.89
CA THR A 63 -5.46 -4.31 -9.49
C THR A 63 -5.15 -2.81 -9.41
N MET A 64 -4.21 -2.35 -10.22
CA MET A 64 -3.85 -0.93 -10.22
C MET A 64 -5.04 -0.05 -10.60
N TYR A 65 -5.72 -0.38 -11.69
CA TYR A 65 -6.81 0.47 -12.15
C TYR A 65 -8.02 0.42 -11.24
N ARG A 66 -8.27 -0.72 -10.61
CA ARG A 66 -9.34 -0.81 -9.61
C ARG A 66 -9.01 0.07 -8.40
N THR A 67 -7.78 0.01 -7.93
CA THR A 67 -7.35 0.84 -6.81
C THR A 67 -7.47 2.32 -7.15
N LEU A 68 -7.02 2.70 -8.35
CA LEU A 68 -7.13 4.09 -8.78
C LEU A 68 -8.57 4.56 -8.85
N ARG A 69 -9.47 3.70 -9.32
CA ARG A 69 -10.88 4.04 -9.39
C ARG A 69 -11.45 4.26 -7.99
N GLU A 70 -11.13 3.39 -7.06
CA GLU A 70 -11.59 3.54 -5.69
C GLU A 70 -11.05 4.81 -5.06
N MET A 71 -9.78 5.12 -5.31
CA MET A 71 -9.17 6.34 -4.77
C MET A 71 -9.81 7.58 -5.36
N GLU A 72 -10.18 7.52 -6.64
CA GLU A 72 -10.86 8.64 -7.28
C GLU A 72 -12.27 8.80 -6.71
N GLU A 73 -12.97 7.71 -6.47
CA GLU A 73 -14.29 7.74 -5.85
C GLU A 73 -14.22 8.32 -4.45
N ASN A 74 -13.13 8.05 -3.74
CA ASN A 74 -12.94 8.57 -2.39
C ASN A 74 -12.38 9.99 -2.39
N GLY A 75 -12.11 10.56 -3.55
CA GLY A 75 -11.69 11.93 -3.66
C GLY A 75 -10.24 12.21 -3.33
N VAL A 76 -9.40 11.18 -3.21
CA VAL A 76 -8.00 11.39 -2.87
C VAL A 76 -7.11 11.53 -4.10
N VAL A 77 -7.60 11.09 -5.27
CA VAL A 77 -6.96 11.38 -6.55
C VAL A 77 -8.02 11.85 -7.52
N LYS A 78 -7.59 12.51 -8.58
CA LYS A 78 -8.47 12.90 -9.68
C LYS A 78 -7.75 12.58 -10.98
N SER A 79 -8.51 12.52 -12.07
CA SER A 79 -7.92 12.19 -13.36
C SER A 79 -8.57 13.02 -14.45
N LYS A 80 -7.85 13.14 -15.54
CA LYS A 80 -8.40 13.75 -16.75
C LYS A 80 -7.77 13.06 -17.94
N TRP A 81 -8.50 13.07 -19.05
CA TRP A 81 -8.01 12.48 -20.28
C TRP A 81 -7.02 13.42 -20.96
N GLU A 82 -5.90 12.84 -21.38
CA GLU A 82 -4.91 13.56 -22.17
C GLU A 82 -5.02 13.08 -23.60
N THR A 83 -5.29 14.02 -24.49
CA THR A 83 -5.50 13.68 -25.90
C THR A 83 -4.45 14.29 -26.82
N SER A 84 -3.40 14.85 -26.28
CA SER A 84 -2.36 15.44 -27.11
C SER A 84 -1.51 14.34 -27.73
N GLY A 85 -1.18 14.49 -29.02
CA GLY A 85 -0.34 13.54 -29.70
C GLY A 85 -1.13 12.59 -30.58
N ASP A 86 -0.42 11.68 -31.24
CA ASP A 86 -0.98 10.77 -32.20
C ASP A 86 -1.51 9.48 -31.61
N GLY A 87 -1.32 9.25 -30.33
CA GLY A 87 -1.75 8.03 -29.70
C GLY A 87 -3.18 8.12 -29.15
N PRO A 88 -3.68 7.02 -28.60
CA PRO A 88 -4.98 7.03 -27.95
C PRO A 88 -4.95 7.91 -26.70
N ALA A 89 -6.11 8.41 -26.30
CA ALA A 89 -6.23 9.22 -25.10
C ALA A 89 -5.80 8.39 -23.87
N ARG A 90 -5.12 9.03 -22.94
CA ARG A 90 -4.66 8.40 -21.71
C ARG A 90 -5.16 9.19 -20.53
N ARG A 91 -5.34 8.48 -19.41
CA ARG A 91 -5.80 9.10 -18.19
C ARG A 91 -4.61 9.55 -17.36
N MET A 92 -4.54 10.84 -17.10
CA MET A 92 -3.49 11.43 -16.26
C MET A 92 -4.04 11.62 -14.86
N TYR A 93 -3.38 11.05 -13.88
CA TYR A 93 -3.81 11.12 -12.48
C TYR A 93 -3.04 12.17 -11.73
N SER A 94 -3.70 12.79 -10.75
CA SER A 94 -3.07 13.77 -9.88
C SER A 94 -3.64 13.64 -8.47
N ILE A 95 -2.88 14.09 -7.48
CA ILE A 95 -3.31 14.03 -6.08
C ILE A 95 -4.16 15.24 -5.77
N THR A 96 -5.16 15.06 -4.90
CA THR A 96 -6.02 16.14 -4.44
C THR A 96 -5.54 16.62 -3.06
N ASP A 97 -6.12 17.73 -2.58
CA ASP A 97 -5.82 18.17 -1.20
C ASP A 97 -6.21 17.09 -0.18
N ALA A 98 -7.34 16.44 -0.40
CA ALA A 98 -7.73 15.32 0.47
C ALA A 98 -6.72 14.19 0.37
N GLY A 99 -6.15 13.96 -0.81
CA GLY A 99 -5.12 12.95 -1.00
C GLY A 99 -3.85 13.29 -0.25
N GLU A 100 -3.49 14.57 -0.22
CA GLU A 100 -2.32 15.00 0.56
C GLU A 100 -2.51 14.70 2.05
N ALA A 101 -3.69 15.01 2.58
CA ALA A 101 -3.99 14.73 3.98
C ALA A 101 -3.99 13.23 4.26
N TYR A 102 -4.53 12.44 3.34
CA TYR A 102 -4.56 11.00 3.48
C TYR A 102 -3.16 10.42 3.45
N LEU A 103 -2.29 10.97 2.60
CA LEU A 103 -0.89 10.55 2.56
C LEU A 103 -0.18 10.82 3.88
N GLN A 104 -0.44 11.97 4.50
CA GLN A 104 0.13 12.27 5.81
C GLN A 104 -0.31 11.26 6.86
N PHE A 105 -1.59 10.89 6.83
CA PHE A 105 -2.11 9.88 7.73
C PHE A 105 -1.39 8.55 7.52
N TRP A 106 -1.22 8.17 6.26
CA TRP A 106 -0.50 6.95 5.91
C TRP A 106 0.94 6.98 6.41
N ALA A 107 1.62 8.12 6.22
CA ALA A 107 3.01 8.25 6.64
C ALA A 107 3.16 8.00 8.14
N LYS A 108 2.26 8.57 8.94
CA LYS A 108 2.28 8.36 10.39
C LYS A 108 2.03 6.91 10.75
N SER A 109 1.07 6.29 10.07
CA SER A 109 0.77 4.88 10.33
C SER A 109 1.93 3.99 9.97
N LEU A 110 2.59 4.29 8.86
CA LEU A 110 3.74 3.49 8.42
C LEU A 110 4.94 3.68 9.33
N GLU A 111 5.12 4.88 9.87
CA GLU A 111 6.18 5.11 10.85
C GLU A 111 5.95 4.25 12.09
N GLN A 112 4.71 4.17 12.55
CA GLN A 112 4.40 3.33 13.70
C GLN A 112 4.64 1.86 13.38
N TYR A 113 4.24 1.44 12.19
CA TYR A 113 4.48 0.07 11.75
C TYR A 113 5.97 -0.24 11.71
N GLN A 114 6.76 0.71 11.23
CA GLN A 114 8.21 0.57 11.18
C GLN A 114 8.79 0.39 12.58
N ARG A 115 8.35 1.20 13.52
CA ARG A 115 8.81 1.08 14.92
C ARG A 115 8.42 -0.27 15.51
N ASN A 116 7.22 -0.75 15.16
CA ASN A 116 6.80 -2.06 15.65
C ASN A 116 7.68 -3.17 15.09
N MET A 117 8.04 -3.08 13.82
CA MET A 117 8.94 -4.05 13.22
C MET A 117 10.34 -3.98 13.86
N ASP A 118 10.81 -2.78 14.09
CA ASP A 118 12.11 -2.61 14.72
C ASP A 118 12.13 -3.26 16.10
N ALA A 119 11.06 -3.07 16.86
CA ALA A 119 10.95 -3.68 18.18
C ALA A 119 10.89 -5.20 18.08
N PHE A 120 10.15 -5.71 17.11
CA PHE A 120 10.06 -7.14 16.88
C PHE A 120 11.44 -7.73 16.61
N PHE A 121 12.17 -7.14 15.68
CA PHE A 121 13.47 -7.69 15.30
C PHE A 121 14.50 -7.54 16.40
N ARG A 122 14.41 -6.50 17.20
CA ARG A 122 15.29 -6.35 18.34
C ARG A 122 15.09 -7.49 19.33
N ILE A 123 13.83 -7.79 19.65
CA ILE A 123 13.51 -8.88 20.56
C ILE A 123 13.90 -10.22 19.96
N TYR A 124 13.62 -10.41 18.69
CA TYR A 124 13.95 -11.66 18.01
C TYR A 124 15.46 -11.90 18.02
N THR A 125 16.24 -10.88 17.73
CA THR A 125 17.69 -10.97 17.70
C THR A 125 18.25 -11.26 19.09
N ASP A 126 17.75 -10.57 20.12
CA ASP A 126 18.18 -10.80 21.48
C ASP A 126 17.86 -12.21 21.93
N GLY A 127 16.68 -12.71 21.58
CA GLY A 127 16.32 -14.08 21.92
C GLY A 127 17.21 -15.10 21.25
N ALA A 128 17.54 -14.88 20.00
CA ALA A 128 18.45 -15.77 19.26
C ALA A 128 19.84 -15.74 19.90
N ARG A 129 20.30 -14.57 20.30
CA ARG A 129 21.60 -14.43 20.92
C ARG A 129 21.67 -15.20 22.25
N ARG A 130 20.63 -15.09 23.06
CA ARG A 130 20.58 -15.81 24.33
C ARG A 130 20.65 -17.31 24.14
N LYS A 131 19.93 -17.84 23.16
CA LYS A 131 19.96 -19.27 22.88
C LYS A 131 21.33 -19.75 22.47
N THR A 132 22.02 -18.95 21.67
CA THR A 132 23.39 -19.29 21.27
C THR A 132 24.32 -19.31 22.44
N GLU A 133 24.22 -18.33 23.33
CA GLU A 133 25.04 -18.27 24.51
C GLU A 133 24.79 -19.44 25.44
N GLU A 134 23.55 -19.83 25.64
CA GLU A 134 23.21 -20.98 26.44
C GLU A 134 23.80 -22.26 25.90
N LYS A 135 23.77 -22.43 24.56
CA LYS A 135 24.36 -23.60 23.93
C LYS A 135 25.86 -23.64 24.12
N GLU A 136 26.52 -22.50 24.04
CA GLU A 136 27.96 -22.44 24.22
C GLU A 136 28.38 -22.74 25.66
N GLN A 137 27.55 -22.35 26.61
CA GLN A 137 27.83 -22.58 28.01
C GLN A 137 27.45 -23.99 28.44
N GLY A 138 26.53 -24.60 27.75
CA GLY A 138 26.13 -25.95 28.05
C GLY A 138 27.02 -26.96 27.37
#